data_d9ca747e0f6e692057d0afb9e61f57fd
#
_entry.id   d9ca747e0f6e692057d0afb9e61f57fd
#
_cell.length_a   1.000
_cell.length_b   1.000
_cell.length_c   1.000
_cell.angle_alpha   90.00
_cell.angle_beta   90.00
_cell.angle_gamma   90.00
#
_symmetry.space_group_name_H-M   'P 1'
#
loop_
_entity.id
_entity.type
_entity.pdbx_description
1 polymer ?
#
loop_
_entity_poly.entity_id
_entity_poly.type
_entity_poly.pdbx_seq_one_letter_code
_entity_poly.pdbx_strand_id
1 'polypeptide(L)'
;EPGYRPSVKLAAFVRARDLTCRAPGCDRPATQCDLDHTIAFADGGATHAANLKCLCRLHHLLATFCGWRAQQLPDGTVIWTLPGNQTYVTT
;
A
#
# COMPACT_ATOMS: atom_id res chain seq x y z
N GLU A 1 -7.41 -3.61 -13.22
CA GLU A 1 -6.86 -4.71 -14.03
C GLU A 1 -7.30 -6.04 -13.43
N PRO A 2 -7.55 -7.05 -14.26
CA PRO A 2 -8.17 -8.28 -13.75
C PRO A 2 -7.23 -9.21 -12.99
N GLY A 3 -5.92 -9.14 -13.21
CA GLY A 3 -4.97 -10.04 -12.58
C GLY A 3 -4.49 -9.57 -11.23
N TYR A 4 -3.92 -10.48 -10.44
CA TYR A 4 -3.29 -10.14 -9.17
C TYR A 4 -2.10 -9.19 -9.37
N ARG A 5 -1.26 -9.47 -10.38
CA ARG A 5 -0.09 -8.65 -10.65
C ARG A 5 -0.48 -7.44 -11.49
N PRO A 6 -0.14 -6.23 -11.05
CA PRO A 6 -0.36 -5.05 -11.87
C PRO A 6 0.53 -5.09 -13.11
N SER A 7 0.05 -4.45 -14.18
CA SER A 7 0.87 -4.25 -15.38
C SER A 7 2.09 -3.39 -15.04
N VAL A 8 3.10 -3.43 -15.89
CA VAL A 8 4.30 -2.57 -15.75
C VAL A 8 3.88 -1.10 -15.70
N LYS A 9 2.92 -0.71 -16.53
CA LYS A 9 2.43 0.67 -16.59
C LYS A 9 1.73 1.08 -15.29
N LEU A 10 0.87 0.24 -14.74
CA LEU A 10 0.19 0.52 -13.48
C LEU A 10 1.18 0.56 -12.32
N ALA A 11 2.12 -0.38 -12.27
CA ALA A 11 3.16 -0.39 -11.24
C ALA A 11 3.99 0.89 -11.29
N ALA A 12 4.38 1.34 -12.47
CA ALA A 12 5.14 2.58 -12.63
C ALA A 12 4.34 3.79 -12.14
N PHE A 13 3.04 3.83 -12.44
CA PHE A 13 2.17 4.91 -11.97
C PHE A 13 2.12 4.96 -10.43
N VAL A 14 1.90 3.81 -9.81
CA VAL A 14 1.79 3.74 -8.34
C VAL A 14 3.11 4.15 -7.68
N ARG A 15 4.24 3.69 -8.21
CA ARG A 15 5.55 4.07 -7.67
C ARG A 15 5.84 5.56 -7.84
N ALA A 16 5.47 6.13 -8.97
CA ALA A 16 5.66 7.57 -9.20
C ALA A 16 4.78 8.42 -8.28
N ARG A 17 3.56 7.95 -8.01
CA ARG A 17 2.64 8.64 -7.09
C ARG A 17 3.15 8.58 -5.65
N ASP A 18 3.58 7.39 -5.21
CA ASP A 18 3.89 7.16 -3.79
C ASP A 18 5.28 7.62 -3.40
N LEU A 19 6.25 7.52 -4.30
CA LEU A 19 7.66 7.90 -4.13
C LEU A 19 8.41 7.05 -3.11
N THR A 20 7.81 6.77 -1.96
CA THR A 20 8.41 5.98 -0.87
C THR A 20 7.40 4.97 -0.34
N CYS A 21 7.85 4.10 0.56
CA CYS A 21 6.97 3.27 1.37
C CYS A 21 5.90 4.13 2.03
N ARG A 22 4.67 3.65 2.06
CA ARG A 22 3.53 4.41 2.58
C ARG A 22 3.31 4.23 4.08
N ALA A 23 4.13 3.44 4.75
CA ALA A 23 4.06 3.33 6.21
C ALA A 23 4.46 4.66 6.87
N PRO A 24 3.86 4.99 8.03
CA PRO A 24 4.18 6.25 8.71
C PRO A 24 5.68 6.38 8.99
N GLY A 25 6.27 7.49 8.54
CA GLY A 25 7.67 7.80 8.81
C GLY A 25 8.70 6.99 8.02
N CYS A 26 8.29 6.12 7.12
CA CYS A 26 9.22 5.32 6.31
C CYS A 26 9.57 6.06 5.02
N ASP A 27 10.86 6.18 4.75
CA ASP A 27 11.37 6.88 3.56
C ASP A 27 12.02 5.93 2.54
N ARG A 28 11.82 4.62 2.67
CA ARG A 28 12.40 3.67 1.71
C ARG A 28 11.84 3.94 0.31
N PRO A 29 12.72 4.07 -0.70
CA PRO A 29 12.25 4.41 -2.06
C PRO A 29 11.27 3.39 -2.63
N ALA A 30 10.32 3.88 -3.43
CA ALA A 30 9.31 3.04 -4.07
C ALA A 30 9.91 1.93 -4.93
N THR A 31 11.10 2.16 -5.51
CA THR A 31 11.81 1.15 -6.30
C THR A 31 12.23 -0.07 -5.47
N GLN A 32 12.27 0.07 -4.14
CA GLN A 32 12.61 -1.02 -3.22
C GLN A 32 11.37 -1.55 -2.49
N CYS A 33 10.18 -1.16 -2.93
CA CYS A 33 8.93 -1.54 -2.29
C CYS A 33 8.18 -2.59 -3.10
N ASP A 34 7.41 -3.43 -2.38
CA ASP A 34 6.36 -4.24 -2.99
C ASP A 34 5.14 -3.37 -3.26
N LEU A 35 4.29 -3.79 -4.20
CA LEU A 35 2.97 -3.18 -4.39
C LEU A 35 1.95 -4.02 -3.64
N ASP A 36 1.29 -3.41 -2.66
CA ASP A 36 0.36 -4.09 -1.78
C ASP A 36 -1.08 -3.72 -2.09
N HIS A 37 -1.97 -4.72 -2.17
CA HIS A 37 -3.40 -4.49 -2.26
C HIS A 37 -3.92 -4.11 -0.87
N THR A 38 -4.50 -2.93 -0.74
CA THR A 38 -5.05 -2.46 0.54
C THR A 38 -6.21 -3.34 0.97
N ILE A 39 -7.15 -3.59 0.06
CA ILE A 39 -8.12 -4.68 0.22
C ILE A 39 -7.51 -5.87 -0.51
N ALA A 40 -7.29 -6.96 0.20
CA ALA A 40 -6.58 -8.12 -0.35
C ALA A 40 -7.25 -8.63 -1.63
N PHE A 41 -6.45 -9.02 -2.60
CA PHE A 41 -6.96 -9.55 -3.86
C PHE A 41 -7.89 -10.75 -3.62
N ALA A 42 -7.52 -11.62 -2.69
CA ALA A 42 -8.33 -12.78 -2.31
C ALA A 42 -9.69 -12.39 -1.73
N ASP A 43 -9.82 -11.20 -1.18
CA ASP A 43 -11.07 -10.66 -0.62
C ASP A 43 -11.82 -9.76 -1.60
N GLY A 44 -11.48 -9.84 -2.88
CA GLY A 44 -12.15 -9.07 -3.92
C GLY A 44 -11.52 -7.70 -4.19
N GLY A 45 -10.38 -7.40 -3.60
CA GLY A 45 -9.69 -6.13 -3.82
C GLY A 45 -9.21 -5.99 -5.26
N ALA A 46 -9.44 -4.83 -5.87
CA ALA A 46 -9.09 -4.58 -7.26
C ALA A 46 -7.59 -4.34 -7.43
N THR A 47 -7.05 -4.76 -8.56
CA THR A 47 -5.72 -4.36 -9.01
C THR A 47 -5.87 -3.03 -9.75
N HIS A 48 -5.89 -1.97 -8.97
CA HIS A 48 -6.19 -0.61 -9.41
C HIS A 48 -5.39 0.37 -8.56
N ALA A 49 -5.07 1.52 -9.12
CA ALA A 49 -4.27 2.53 -8.42
C ALA A 49 -4.86 2.93 -7.07
N ALA A 50 -6.19 2.98 -6.97
CA ALA A 50 -6.88 3.35 -5.72
C ALA A 50 -6.80 2.27 -4.64
N ASN A 51 -6.34 1.06 -4.97
CA ASN A 51 -6.22 -0.06 -4.03
C ASN A 51 -4.80 -0.60 -3.92
N LEU A 52 -3.84 0.04 -4.57
CA LEU A 52 -2.43 -0.36 -4.53
C LEU A 52 -1.60 0.71 -3.83
N LYS A 53 -0.63 0.29 -3.05
CA LYS A 53 0.32 1.18 -2.40
C LYS A 53 1.68 0.53 -2.28
N CYS A 54 2.73 1.36 -2.22
CA CYS A 54 4.09 0.90 -2.01
C CYS A 54 4.33 0.60 -0.53
N LEU A 55 4.77 -0.61 -0.22
CA LEU A 55 5.25 -0.97 1.12
C LEU A 55 6.59 -1.66 0.99
N CYS A 56 7.58 -1.21 1.76
CA CYS A 56 8.84 -1.94 1.85
C CYS A 56 8.58 -3.31 2.48
N ARG A 57 9.52 -4.23 2.32
CA ARG A 57 9.31 -5.60 2.78
C ARG A 57 8.98 -5.67 4.27
N LEU A 58 9.64 -4.88 5.09
CA LEU A 58 9.37 -4.86 6.54
C LEU A 58 7.92 -4.47 6.82
N HIS A 59 7.47 -3.34 6.27
CA HIS A 59 6.12 -2.85 6.56
C HIS A 59 5.04 -3.67 5.88
N HIS A 60 5.36 -4.29 4.73
CA HIS A 60 4.46 -5.25 4.10
C HIS A 60 4.18 -6.44 5.03
N LEU A 61 5.24 -6.96 5.67
CA LEU A 61 5.10 -8.07 6.61
C LEU A 61 4.36 -7.64 7.88
N LEU A 62 4.64 -6.44 8.41
CA LEU A 62 3.94 -5.92 9.58
C LEU A 62 2.45 -5.73 9.30
N ALA A 63 2.10 -5.21 8.13
CA ALA A 63 0.69 -5.05 7.75
C ALA A 63 -0.01 -6.39 7.61
N THR A 64 0.68 -7.39 7.05
CA THR A 64 0.09 -8.70 6.81
C THR A 64 -0.07 -9.51 8.09
N PHE A 65 0.93 -9.50 8.98
CA PHE A 65 1.00 -10.45 10.10
C PHE A 65 0.90 -9.82 11.48
N CYS A 66 1.01 -8.51 11.61
CA CYS A 66 1.09 -7.85 12.92
C CYS A 66 -0.08 -6.90 13.20
N GLY A 67 -1.19 -7.06 12.49
CA GLY A 67 -2.42 -6.33 12.78
C GLY A 67 -2.44 -4.87 12.37
N TRP A 68 -1.56 -4.43 11.48
CA TRP A 68 -1.63 -3.10 10.89
C TRP A 68 -2.74 -3.07 9.86
N ARG A 69 -3.69 -2.18 10.02
CA ARG A 69 -4.81 -2.04 9.10
C ARG A 69 -4.70 -0.73 8.33
N ALA A 70 -5.13 -0.75 7.07
CA ALA A 70 -5.07 0.42 6.21
C ALA A 70 -6.40 0.63 5.49
N GLN A 71 -6.76 1.89 5.33
CA GLN A 71 -7.81 2.33 4.42
C GLN A 71 -7.16 3.26 3.40
N GLN A 72 -7.47 3.08 2.13
CA GLN A 72 -6.88 3.91 1.08
C GLN A 72 -7.97 4.75 0.42
N LEU A 73 -7.67 6.03 0.25
CA LEU A 73 -8.57 6.96 -0.42
C LEU A 73 -8.25 6.99 -1.93
N PRO A 74 -9.19 7.46 -2.77
CA PRO A 74 -8.99 7.47 -4.22
C PRO A 74 -7.75 8.22 -4.70
N ASP A 75 -7.29 9.22 -3.96
CA ASP A 75 -6.09 9.99 -4.31
C ASP A 75 -4.78 9.31 -3.88
N GLY A 76 -4.87 8.13 -3.26
CA GLY A 76 -3.71 7.40 -2.77
C GLY A 76 -3.37 7.62 -1.31
N THR A 77 -4.02 8.57 -0.64
CA THR A 77 -3.85 8.78 0.80
C THR A 77 -4.16 7.49 1.56
N VAL A 78 -3.31 7.13 2.51
CA VAL A 78 -3.48 5.93 3.32
C VAL A 78 -3.72 6.33 4.76
N ILE A 79 -4.78 5.79 5.34
CA ILE A 79 -5.12 5.96 6.76
C ILE A 79 -4.77 4.65 7.45
N TRP A 80 -3.78 4.70 8.34
CA TRP A 80 -3.29 3.53 9.08
C TRP A 80 -3.91 3.46 10.45
N THR A 81 -4.33 2.26 10.86
CA THR A 81 -4.69 1.96 12.24
C THR A 81 -3.76 0.86 12.74
N LEU A 82 -2.91 1.21 13.68
CA LEU A 82 -1.92 0.30 14.25
C LEU A 82 -2.48 -0.41 15.48
N PRO A 83 -1.83 -1.48 15.94
CA PRO A 83 -2.20 -2.09 17.22
C PRO A 83 -2.23 -1.04 18.34
N GLY A 84 -3.29 -1.08 19.19
CA GLY A 84 -3.53 -0.02 20.18
C GLY A 84 -4.40 1.11 19.67
N ASN A 85 -4.92 0.99 18.44
CA ASN A 85 -5.87 1.93 17.80
C ASN A 85 -5.28 3.31 17.51
N GLN A 86 -3.96 3.44 17.48
CA GLN A 86 -3.33 4.68 17.00
C GLN A 86 -3.52 4.80 15.49
N THR A 87 -3.86 5.99 15.03
CA THR A 87 -4.08 6.26 13.59
C THR A 87 -3.05 7.24 13.06
N TYR A 88 -2.66 7.01 11.80
CA TYR A 88 -1.72 7.86 11.07
C TYR A 88 -2.21 8.05 9.64
N VAL A 89 -1.97 9.22 9.07
CA VAL A 89 -2.33 9.52 7.69
C VAL A 89 -1.07 9.75 6.89
N THR A 90 -0.93 9.06 5.77
CA THR A 90 0.20 9.20 4.85
C THR A 90 -0.32 9.69 3.50
N THR A 91 0.06 10.89 3.12
CA THR A 91 -0.40 11.53 1.88
C THR A 91 0.66 11.51 0.79
#